data_55c76eb360a67f5d0f3b092a51bcf912
#
_entry.id   55c76eb360a67f5d0f3b092a51bcf912
#
_cell.length_a   1.000
_cell.length_b   1.000
_cell.length_c   1.000
_cell.angle_alpha   90.00
_cell.angle_beta   90.00
_cell.angle_gamma   90.00
#
_symmetry.space_group_name_H-M   'P 1'
#
loop_
_entity.id
_entity.type
_entity.pdbx_description
1 polymer ?
#
loop_
_entity_poly.entity_id
_entity_poly.type
_entity_poly.pdbx_seq_one_letter_code
_entity_poly.pdbx_strand_id
1 'polypeptide(L)'
;MSNNLTKKMKRKETPIKKEQTRTKITKSVLLKHLEQNMGNVTLACHFAECNRSTYYRWYNGDIDFKTSVNDIQEAALDICEAEMWKLIKDGNVPTILFYLKCKGKNRGYVERQEITGSDGSPLVWKETKSYDHQAIEKTNTGD
;
A
#
# COMPACT_ATOMS: atom_id res chain seq x y z
N MET A 1 -1.21 -5.20 70.37
CA MET A 1 -0.41 -4.72 69.24
C MET A 1 -0.67 -5.68 68.07
N SER A 2 -1.61 -5.32 67.22
CA SER A 2 -2.09 -6.19 66.15
C SER A 2 -1.57 -5.63 64.81
N ASN A 3 -0.58 -6.32 64.24
CA ASN A 3 -0.05 -6.03 62.90
C ASN A 3 -0.95 -6.61 61.81
N ASN A 4 -1.79 -5.81 61.22
CA ASN A 4 -2.60 -6.15 60.05
C ASN A 4 -1.75 -5.92 58.79
N LEU A 5 -1.09 -6.97 58.34
CA LEU A 5 -0.42 -7.03 57.02
C LEU A 5 -1.49 -7.21 55.96
N THR A 6 -1.93 -6.13 55.36
CA THR A 6 -2.74 -6.14 54.13
C THR A 6 -1.92 -6.68 52.99
N LYS A 7 -2.01 -7.98 52.76
CA LYS A 7 -1.45 -8.68 51.59
C LYS A 7 -2.20 -8.22 50.35
N LYS A 8 -1.63 -7.24 49.61
CA LYS A 8 -2.14 -6.74 48.37
C LYS A 8 -2.17 -7.88 47.34
N MET A 9 -3.34 -8.51 47.18
CA MET A 9 -3.55 -9.55 46.19
C MET A 9 -3.32 -8.93 44.78
N LYS A 10 -2.20 -9.25 44.16
CA LYS A 10 -2.00 -9.01 42.73
C LYS A 10 -3.06 -9.83 41.98
N ARG A 11 -4.07 -9.17 41.45
CA ARG A 11 -5.04 -9.79 40.51
C ARG A 11 -4.25 -10.39 39.36
N LYS A 12 -4.29 -11.72 39.22
CA LYS A 12 -3.73 -12.42 38.05
C LYS A 12 -4.52 -11.94 36.84
N GLU A 13 -3.87 -11.22 35.92
CA GLU A 13 -4.48 -10.82 34.66
C GLU A 13 -4.89 -12.07 33.88
N THR A 14 -6.10 -12.06 33.34
CA THR A 14 -6.59 -13.19 32.53
C THR A 14 -5.78 -13.33 31.25
N PRO A 15 -5.58 -14.54 30.68
CA PRO A 15 -4.80 -14.78 29.47
C PRO A 15 -5.26 -13.90 28.30
N ILE A 16 -6.57 -13.66 28.16
CA ILE A 16 -7.18 -12.81 27.13
C ILE A 16 -6.71 -11.36 27.24
N LYS A 17 -6.63 -10.79 28.45
CA LYS A 17 -6.11 -9.42 28.66
C LYS A 17 -4.65 -9.29 28.27
N LYS A 18 -3.82 -10.30 28.58
CA LYS A 18 -2.40 -10.31 28.21
C LYS A 18 -2.21 -10.35 26.70
N GLU A 19 -3.00 -11.14 26.00
CA GLU A 19 -2.92 -11.26 24.54
C GLU A 19 -3.37 -9.97 23.83
N GLN A 20 -4.47 -9.36 24.26
CA GLN A 20 -4.93 -8.06 23.76
C GLN A 20 -3.91 -6.94 23.98
N THR A 21 -3.25 -6.92 25.13
CA THR A 21 -2.19 -5.95 25.45
C THR A 21 -0.98 -6.17 24.54
N ARG A 22 -0.55 -7.42 24.32
CA ARG A 22 0.57 -7.77 23.44
C ARG A 22 0.26 -7.35 21.99
N THR A 23 -0.95 -7.60 21.49
CA THR A 23 -1.37 -7.19 20.14
C THR A 23 -1.37 -5.69 19.98
N LYS A 24 -1.85 -4.93 20.97
CA LYS A 24 -1.81 -3.45 20.95
C LYS A 24 -0.38 -2.92 20.91
N ILE A 25 0.51 -3.47 21.73
CA ILE A 25 1.93 -3.08 21.74
C ILE A 25 2.56 -3.38 20.38
N THR A 26 2.32 -4.56 19.80
CA THR A 26 2.87 -4.94 18.50
C THR A 26 2.36 -4.03 17.38
N LYS A 27 1.06 -3.64 17.38
CA LYS A 27 0.51 -2.69 16.41
C LYS A 27 1.18 -1.32 16.51
N SER A 28 1.35 -0.79 17.72
CA SER A 28 2.00 0.52 17.93
C SER A 28 3.47 0.52 17.49
N VAL A 29 4.19 -0.57 17.75
CA VAL A 29 5.57 -0.74 17.30
C VAL A 29 5.63 -0.80 15.76
N LEU A 30 4.71 -1.55 15.15
CA LEU A 30 4.64 -1.66 13.69
C LEU A 30 4.33 -0.31 13.02
N LEU A 31 3.37 0.47 13.55
CA LEU A 31 3.05 1.81 13.05
C LEU A 31 4.27 2.75 13.15
N LYS A 32 4.99 2.72 14.27
CA LYS A 32 6.22 3.50 14.41
C LYS A 32 7.28 3.14 13.36
N HIS A 33 7.47 1.85 13.06
CA HIS A 33 8.40 1.43 12.02
C HIS A 33 7.89 1.74 10.61
N LEU A 34 6.58 1.72 10.36
CA LEU A 34 6.00 2.19 9.10
C LEU A 34 6.31 3.68 8.88
N GLU A 35 6.11 4.50 9.89
CA GLU A 35 6.42 5.93 9.84
C GLU A 35 7.91 6.17 9.56
N GLN A 36 8.81 5.50 10.30
CA GLN A 36 10.25 5.61 10.12
C GLN A 36 10.75 5.15 8.75
N ASN A 37 10.03 4.24 8.09
CA ASN A 37 10.39 3.68 6.78
C ASN A 37 9.45 4.15 5.66
N MET A 38 8.83 5.32 5.81
CA MET A 38 7.96 5.93 4.79
C MET A 38 6.90 4.98 4.23
N GLY A 39 6.26 4.20 5.11
CA GLY A 39 5.19 3.27 4.73
C GLY A 39 5.67 1.94 4.14
N ASN A 40 6.97 1.63 4.12
CA ASN A 40 7.49 0.37 3.62
C ASN A 40 7.11 -0.81 4.54
N VAL A 41 6.07 -1.55 4.14
CA VAL A 41 5.52 -2.67 4.92
C VAL A 41 6.54 -3.77 5.19
N THR A 42 7.40 -4.07 4.23
CA THR A 42 8.38 -5.16 4.37
C THR A 42 9.42 -4.83 5.44
N LEU A 43 9.98 -3.63 5.40
CA LEU A 43 10.95 -3.18 6.39
C LEU A 43 10.32 -3.01 7.77
N ALA A 44 9.12 -2.41 7.83
CA ALA A 44 8.41 -2.24 9.09
C ALA A 44 8.08 -3.56 9.77
N CYS A 45 7.62 -4.57 9.02
CA CYS A 45 7.36 -5.90 9.55
C CYS A 45 8.64 -6.59 10.04
N HIS A 46 9.75 -6.42 9.33
CA HIS A 46 11.04 -6.96 9.74
C HIS A 46 11.49 -6.39 11.09
N PHE A 47 11.45 -5.06 11.25
CA PHE A 47 11.85 -4.41 12.51
C PHE A 47 10.86 -4.61 13.67
N ALA A 48 9.56 -4.80 13.37
CA ALA A 48 8.54 -5.10 14.36
C ALA A 48 8.44 -6.60 14.70
N GLU A 49 9.30 -7.44 14.12
CA GLU A 49 9.31 -8.90 14.30
C GLU A 49 7.92 -9.53 14.06
N CYS A 50 7.21 -9.05 13.07
CA CYS A 50 5.89 -9.56 12.73
C CYS A 50 5.79 -10.00 11.26
N ASN A 51 4.88 -10.93 10.97
CA ASN A 51 4.63 -11.39 9.61
C ASN A 51 3.81 -10.37 8.80
N ARG A 52 4.10 -10.24 7.51
CA ARG A 52 3.28 -9.44 6.57
C ARG A 52 1.81 -9.86 6.56
N SER A 53 1.51 -11.16 6.70
CA SER A 53 0.13 -11.65 6.82
C SER A 53 -0.59 -11.08 8.03
N THR A 54 0.12 -10.85 9.13
CA THR A 54 -0.43 -10.21 10.34
C THR A 54 -0.75 -8.74 10.07
N TYR A 55 0.12 -8.01 9.38
CA TYR A 55 -0.14 -6.64 8.93
C TYR A 55 -1.42 -6.56 8.09
N TYR A 56 -1.55 -7.38 7.03
CA TYR A 56 -2.74 -7.35 6.17
C TYR A 56 -4.01 -7.78 6.88
N ARG A 57 -3.93 -8.72 7.83
CA ARG A 57 -5.07 -9.08 8.67
C ARG A 57 -5.55 -7.89 9.51
N TRP A 58 -4.64 -7.11 10.09
CA TRP A 58 -5.00 -5.90 10.84
C TRP A 58 -5.50 -4.79 9.93
N TYR A 59 -4.84 -4.56 8.80
CA TYR A 59 -5.24 -3.54 7.83
C TYR A 59 -6.66 -3.76 7.30
N ASN A 60 -7.06 -5.01 7.09
CA ASN A 60 -8.40 -5.35 6.60
C ASN A 60 -9.46 -5.49 7.70
N GLY A 61 -9.06 -5.79 8.92
CA GLY A 61 -9.98 -6.09 10.04
C GLY A 61 -10.06 -5.02 11.14
N ASP A 62 -9.21 -4.00 11.11
CA ASP A 62 -9.15 -2.94 12.13
C ASP A 62 -9.12 -1.57 11.46
N ILE A 63 -10.23 -0.84 11.60
CA ILE A 63 -10.41 0.46 10.95
C ILE A 63 -9.43 1.51 11.48
N ASP A 64 -9.15 1.50 12.78
CA ASP A 64 -8.24 2.47 13.41
C ASP A 64 -6.80 2.24 12.94
N PHE A 65 -6.38 0.97 12.85
CA PHE A 65 -5.08 0.62 12.31
C PHE A 65 -4.95 1.00 10.84
N LYS A 66 -5.99 0.74 10.03
CA LYS A 66 -6.03 1.12 8.61
C LYS A 66 -5.92 2.62 8.42
N THR A 67 -6.66 3.40 9.20
CA THR A 67 -6.61 4.87 9.15
C THR A 67 -5.20 5.35 9.47
N SER A 68 -4.60 4.88 10.56
CA SER A 68 -3.22 5.24 10.93
C SER A 68 -2.19 4.90 9.85
N VAL A 69 -2.34 3.76 9.16
CA VAL A 69 -1.46 3.38 8.05
C VAL A 69 -1.65 4.31 6.86
N ASN A 70 -2.88 4.66 6.51
CA ASN A 70 -3.16 5.58 5.41
C ASN A 70 -2.57 6.97 5.72
N ASP A 71 -2.73 7.48 6.95
CA ASP A 71 -2.15 8.76 7.38
C ASP A 71 -0.61 8.76 7.24
N ILE A 72 0.05 7.65 7.57
CA ILE A 72 1.50 7.51 7.37
C ILE A 72 1.87 7.53 5.87
N GLN A 73 1.07 6.92 5.00
CA GLN A 73 1.30 6.91 3.57
C GLN A 73 1.11 8.29 2.95
N GLU A 74 0.07 9.02 3.36
CA GLU A 74 -0.15 10.41 2.96
C GLU A 74 1.00 11.32 3.43
N ALA A 75 1.43 11.21 4.69
CA ALA A 75 2.57 11.96 5.20
C ALA A 75 3.87 11.68 4.41
N ALA A 76 4.08 10.44 3.96
CA ALA A 76 5.23 10.09 3.11
C ALA A 76 5.15 10.76 1.73
N LEU A 77 3.96 10.89 1.14
CA LEU A 77 3.73 11.64 -0.10
C LEU A 77 4.00 13.14 0.10
N ASP A 78 3.51 13.72 1.19
CA ASP A 78 3.75 15.14 1.53
C ASP A 78 5.25 15.46 1.63
N ILE A 79 6.05 14.56 2.20
CA ILE A 79 7.51 14.70 2.25
C ILE A 79 8.10 14.70 0.84
N CYS A 80 7.68 13.77 -0.02
CA CYS A 80 8.14 13.72 -1.42
C CYS A 80 7.75 14.98 -2.20
N GLU A 81 6.54 15.49 -2.00
CA GLU A 81 6.09 16.75 -2.62
C GLU A 81 6.91 17.95 -2.10
N ALA A 82 7.22 17.99 -0.82
CA ALA A 82 8.06 19.04 -0.25
C ALA A 82 9.47 19.06 -0.86
N GLU A 83 10.10 17.88 -1.03
CA GLU A 83 11.41 17.77 -1.70
C GLU A 83 11.31 18.13 -3.19
N MET A 84 10.27 17.71 -3.88
CA MET A 84 10.00 18.11 -5.26
C MET A 84 9.92 19.64 -5.39
N TRP A 85 9.23 20.34 -4.48
CA TRP A 85 9.14 21.80 -4.48
C TRP A 85 10.47 22.49 -4.26
N LYS A 86 11.38 21.93 -3.44
CA LYS A 86 12.74 22.43 -3.29
C LYS A 86 13.48 22.36 -4.62
N LEU A 87 13.45 21.19 -5.29
CA LEU A 87 14.12 21.00 -6.57
C LEU A 87 13.54 21.93 -7.67
N ILE A 88 12.23 22.19 -7.67
CA ILE A 88 11.63 23.14 -8.60
C ILE A 88 12.15 24.57 -8.36
N LYS A 89 12.26 25.00 -7.10
CA LYS A 89 12.82 26.31 -6.74
C LYS A 89 14.28 26.45 -7.12
N ASP A 90 15.04 25.36 -7.05
CA ASP A 90 16.44 25.29 -7.45
C ASP A 90 16.62 25.25 -8.99
N GLY A 91 15.53 25.27 -9.76
CA GLY A 91 15.56 25.29 -11.22
C GLY A 91 15.84 23.94 -11.87
N ASN A 92 15.58 22.83 -11.17
CA ASN A 92 15.77 21.49 -11.74
C ASN A 92 14.77 21.23 -12.88
N VAL A 93 15.27 21.30 -14.13
CA VAL A 93 14.45 21.21 -15.34
C VAL A 93 13.66 19.90 -15.43
N PRO A 94 14.21 18.72 -15.20
CA PRO A 94 13.45 17.47 -15.21
C PRO A 94 12.25 17.48 -14.25
N THR A 95 12.44 17.98 -13.03
CA THR A 95 11.38 18.06 -12.01
C THR A 95 10.28 19.04 -12.42
N ILE A 96 10.65 20.20 -12.99
CA ILE A 96 9.71 21.20 -13.50
C ILE A 96 8.87 20.60 -14.63
N LEU A 97 9.51 19.92 -15.59
CA LEU A 97 8.80 19.27 -16.69
C LEU A 97 7.86 18.17 -16.20
N PHE A 98 8.30 17.36 -15.23
CA PHE A 98 7.47 16.33 -14.61
C PHE A 98 6.23 16.94 -13.94
N TYR A 99 6.41 17.99 -13.12
CA TYR A 99 5.31 18.68 -12.47
C TYR A 99 4.30 19.25 -13.48
N LEU A 100 4.78 19.92 -14.54
CA LEU A 100 3.93 20.46 -15.60
C LEU A 100 3.14 19.37 -16.34
N LYS A 101 3.75 18.22 -16.64
CA LYS A 101 3.07 17.06 -17.23
C LYS A 101 1.97 16.49 -16.32
N CYS A 102 2.18 16.47 -15.01
CA CYS A 102 1.21 15.93 -14.05
C CYS A 102 0.07 16.90 -13.74
N LYS A 103 0.40 18.13 -13.37
CA LYS A 103 -0.56 19.14 -12.86
C LYS A 103 -0.98 20.16 -13.92
N GLY A 104 -0.17 20.36 -14.98
CA GLY A 104 -0.41 21.37 -16.00
C GLY A 104 -1.30 20.92 -17.18
N LYS A 105 -1.91 19.75 -17.11
CA LYS A 105 -2.74 19.19 -18.22
C LYS A 105 -3.82 20.16 -18.71
N ASN A 106 -4.50 20.83 -17.80
CA ASN A 106 -5.56 21.80 -18.12
C ASN A 106 -5.04 23.07 -18.82
N ARG A 107 -3.72 23.31 -18.79
CA ARG A 107 -3.04 24.42 -19.48
C ARG A 107 -2.38 23.98 -20.78
N GLY A 108 -2.59 22.72 -21.21
CA GLY A 108 -2.04 22.19 -22.46
C GLY A 108 -0.68 21.51 -22.34
N TYR A 109 -0.11 21.36 -21.14
CA TYR A 109 1.13 20.59 -20.93
C TYR A 109 0.83 19.09 -20.94
N VAL A 110 0.56 18.56 -22.13
CA VAL A 110 0.31 17.13 -22.36
C VAL A 110 1.39 16.58 -23.29
N GLU A 111 1.95 15.43 -22.93
CA GLU A 111 2.81 14.69 -23.82
C GLU A 111 1.91 13.91 -24.80
N ARG A 112 1.90 14.32 -26.06
CA ARG A 112 1.22 13.58 -27.14
C ARG A 112 2.23 12.65 -27.78
N GLN A 113 1.93 11.38 -27.77
CA GLN A 113 2.69 10.38 -28.51
C GLN A 113 1.83 9.97 -29.71
N GLU A 114 2.25 10.33 -30.92
CA GLU A 114 1.63 9.86 -32.15
C GLU A 114 2.31 8.56 -32.53
N ILE A 115 1.55 7.46 -32.50
CA ILE A 115 2.01 6.15 -32.93
C ILE A 115 1.46 5.95 -34.33
N THR A 116 2.34 6.01 -35.34
CA THR A 116 2.01 5.83 -36.76
C THR A 116 2.69 4.57 -37.29
N GLY A 117 2.17 4.02 -38.37
CA GLY A 117 2.84 2.97 -39.15
C GLY A 117 4.17 3.47 -39.76
N SER A 118 4.97 2.58 -40.30
CA SER A 118 6.29 2.85 -40.87
C SER A 118 6.29 3.89 -42.04
N ASP A 119 5.14 4.10 -42.63
CA ASP A 119 4.86 5.04 -43.72
C ASP A 119 4.06 6.29 -43.28
N GLY A 120 3.89 6.50 -41.98
CA GLY A 120 3.10 7.59 -41.42
C GLY A 120 1.59 7.35 -41.46
N SER A 121 1.12 6.18 -41.90
CA SER A 121 -0.29 5.82 -41.93
C SER A 121 -0.87 5.59 -40.52
N PRO A 122 -2.18 5.79 -40.30
CA PRO A 122 -2.82 5.47 -39.04
C PRO A 122 -2.72 3.98 -38.73
N LEU A 123 -2.41 3.63 -37.48
CA LEU A 123 -2.47 2.23 -37.02
C LEU A 123 -3.93 1.77 -36.98
N VAL A 124 -4.26 0.79 -37.82
CA VAL A 124 -5.57 0.12 -37.78
C VAL A 124 -5.45 -1.14 -36.93
N TRP A 125 -6.10 -1.15 -35.76
CA TRP A 125 -6.18 -2.32 -34.94
C TRP A 125 -7.29 -3.24 -35.45
N LYS A 126 -6.91 -4.45 -35.93
CA LYS A 126 -7.89 -5.53 -36.17
C LYS A 126 -7.92 -6.45 -34.96
N GLU A 127 -9.01 -6.43 -34.22
CA GLU A 127 -9.26 -7.45 -33.20
C GLU A 127 -9.67 -8.75 -33.88
N THR A 128 -8.76 -9.72 -33.97
CA THR A 128 -9.05 -11.06 -34.45
C THR A 128 -9.37 -11.94 -33.24
N LYS A 129 -10.66 -12.16 -32.98
CA LYS A 129 -11.09 -13.17 -32.00
C LYS A 129 -11.00 -14.55 -32.67
N SER A 130 -9.89 -15.24 -32.49
CA SER A 130 -9.81 -16.68 -32.83
C SER A 130 -10.40 -17.47 -31.67
N TYR A 131 -11.68 -17.84 -31.79
CA TYR A 131 -12.26 -18.88 -30.95
C TYR A 131 -11.85 -20.21 -31.55
N ASP A 132 -10.89 -20.88 -30.91
CA ASP A 132 -10.57 -22.27 -31.22
C ASP A 132 -11.69 -23.12 -30.62
N HIS A 133 -12.77 -23.30 -31.39
CA HIS A 133 -13.77 -24.31 -31.12
C HIS A 133 -13.17 -25.65 -31.53
N GLN A 134 -12.41 -26.28 -30.66
CA GLN A 134 -12.28 -27.74 -30.72
C GLN A 134 -13.67 -28.31 -30.40
N ALA A 135 -14.40 -28.65 -31.44
CA ALA A 135 -15.61 -29.40 -31.37
C ALA A 135 -15.33 -30.69 -30.62
N ILE A 136 -15.89 -30.81 -29.43
CA ILE A 136 -15.96 -32.08 -28.71
C ILE A 136 -16.96 -32.91 -29.52
N GLU A 137 -16.50 -33.69 -30.48
CA GLU A 137 -17.27 -34.76 -31.06
C GLU A 137 -17.54 -35.79 -29.95
N LYS A 138 -18.78 -35.69 -29.43
CA LYS A 138 -19.33 -36.78 -28.65
C LYS A 138 -19.62 -37.89 -29.60
N THR A 139 -18.71 -38.86 -29.69
CA THR A 139 -19.01 -40.18 -30.25
C THR A 139 -19.97 -40.86 -29.31
N ASN A 140 -21.28 -40.71 -29.60
CA ASN A 140 -22.29 -41.65 -29.15
C ASN A 140 -22.12 -42.93 -29.96
N THR A 141 -21.38 -43.90 -29.46
CA THR A 141 -21.50 -45.30 -29.85
C THR A 141 -22.51 -45.88 -28.85
N GLY A 142 -23.78 -45.99 -29.31
CA GLY A 142 -24.70 -46.91 -28.75
C GLY A 142 -24.36 -48.32 -29.19
N ASP A 143 -24.43 -49.26 -28.26
CA ASP A 143 -24.95 -50.62 -28.36
C ASP A 143 -25.28 -51.08 -26.95
#